data_1533eeaba4c7a84cffb3a78da60f9d77
#
_entry.id   1533eeaba4c7a84cffb3a78da60f9d77
#
_cell.length_a   1.000
_cell.length_b   1.000
_cell.length_c   1.000
_cell.angle_alpha   90.00
_cell.angle_beta   90.00
_cell.angle_gamma   90.00
#
_symmetry.space_group_name_H-M   'P 1'
#
loop_
_entity.id
_entity.type
_entity.pdbx_description
1 polymer ?
#
loop_
_entity_poly.entity_id
_entity_poly.type
_entity_poly.pdbx_seq_one_letter_code
_entity_poly.pdbx_strand_id
1 'polypeptide(L)'
;MLIEDVLLEFKRTHLEHIEDIIITDGFEGGQAVIEYFRGLLLTLKGTSSEAVSVSVKWDGSPALICGTHPETGKFFVATKSAFAQNAKVNYTKKDIANNHGTDDLGQKLLKCLVHLRKLNIQGVVQGDLLFVDDSIVRKNFNGVPHITFTPNTITYAVPEDSDIGRQIDAAKVGIIFHTCLLYTSPSPRDLSTSRMPSSA
;
A
#
# COMPACT_ATOMS: atom_id res chain seq x y z
N MET A 1 11.45 -22.20 -1.31
CA MET A 1 10.27 -21.49 -0.73
C MET A 1 9.62 -20.72 -1.87
N LEU A 2 8.34 -20.99 -2.15
CA LEU A 2 7.62 -20.28 -3.20
C LEU A 2 7.28 -18.87 -2.70
N ILE A 3 7.08 -17.90 -3.61
CA ILE A 3 6.65 -16.55 -3.22
C ILE A 3 5.32 -16.59 -2.46
N GLU A 4 4.50 -17.58 -2.74
CA GLU A 4 3.24 -17.88 -2.03
C GLU A 4 3.47 -18.15 -0.56
N ASP A 5 4.51 -18.95 -0.21
CA ASP A 5 4.86 -19.27 1.17
C ASP A 5 5.31 -17.99 1.90
N VAL A 6 6.12 -17.16 1.23
CA VAL A 6 6.56 -15.85 1.75
C VAL A 6 5.37 -14.93 2.01
N LEU A 7 4.42 -14.85 1.08
CA LEU A 7 3.25 -13.97 1.18
C LEU A 7 2.22 -14.46 2.23
N LEU A 8 2.18 -15.76 2.53
CA LEU A 8 1.28 -16.33 3.54
C LEU A 8 1.81 -16.19 4.97
N GLU A 9 3.13 -16.10 5.17
CA GLU A 9 3.75 -15.90 6.49
C GLU A 9 3.57 -14.46 7.02
N PHE A 10 3.20 -13.51 6.18
CA PHE A 10 3.01 -12.13 6.61
C PHE A 10 1.68 -11.93 7.30
N LYS A 11 1.73 -11.65 8.62
CA LYS A 11 0.59 -11.07 9.33
C LYS A 11 0.20 -9.77 8.61
N ARG A 12 -1.01 -9.73 8.06
CA ARG A 12 -1.57 -8.52 7.44
C ARG A 12 -1.73 -7.46 8.53
N THR A 13 -0.75 -6.60 8.70
CA THR A 13 -0.92 -5.38 9.48
C THR A 13 -1.60 -4.35 8.60
N HIS A 14 -2.93 -4.35 8.59
CA HIS A 14 -3.68 -3.21 8.09
C HIS A 14 -3.65 -2.10 9.15
N LEU A 15 -3.72 -0.84 8.71
CA LEU A 15 -4.14 0.23 9.60
C LEU A 15 -5.55 -0.14 10.05
N GLU A 16 -5.69 -0.45 11.33
CA GLU A 16 -6.96 -0.82 11.93
C GLU A 16 -7.90 0.37 11.90
N HIS A 17 -9.16 0.11 11.61
CA HIS A 17 -10.20 1.09 11.79
C HIS A 17 -10.49 1.23 13.28
N ILE A 18 -10.88 2.42 13.71
CA ILE A 18 -11.11 2.68 15.12
C ILE A 18 -12.26 1.82 15.68
N GLU A 19 -13.23 1.48 14.85
CA GLU A 19 -14.30 0.55 15.17
C GLU A 19 -13.81 -0.89 15.38
N ASP A 20 -12.75 -1.31 14.70
CA ASP A 20 -12.18 -2.66 14.86
C ASP A 20 -11.62 -2.84 16.26
N ILE A 21 -11.02 -1.81 16.84
CA ILE A 21 -10.52 -1.80 18.24
C ILE A 21 -11.64 -2.10 19.23
N ILE A 22 -12.84 -1.55 19.00
CA ILE A 22 -14.00 -1.80 19.87
C ILE A 22 -14.45 -3.27 19.75
N ILE A 23 -14.39 -3.84 18.54
CA ILE A 23 -14.82 -5.22 18.29
C ILE A 23 -13.81 -6.21 18.85
N THR A 24 -12.50 -5.96 18.68
CA THR A 24 -11.42 -6.88 19.07
C THR A 24 -11.16 -6.85 20.57
N ASP A 25 -11.12 -5.66 21.17
CA ASP A 25 -10.71 -5.44 22.56
C ASP A 25 -11.90 -5.17 23.49
N GLY A 26 -13.13 -5.20 22.98
CA GLY A 26 -14.34 -5.10 23.77
C GLY A 26 -14.42 -3.80 24.57
N PHE A 27 -14.70 -3.92 25.89
CA PHE A 27 -14.89 -2.78 26.76
C PHE A 27 -13.64 -1.89 26.89
N GLU A 28 -12.45 -2.48 27.00
CA GLU A 28 -11.17 -1.76 27.09
C GLU A 28 -10.88 -1.01 25.78
N GLY A 29 -11.12 -1.65 24.65
CA GLY A 29 -11.04 -1.00 23.33
C GLY A 29 -11.98 0.19 23.21
N GLY A 30 -13.23 0.03 23.66
CA GLY A 30 -14.21 1.12 23.69
C GLY A 30 -13.76 2.31 24.54
N GLN A 31 -13.18 2.06 25.71
CA GLN A 31 -12.62 3.12 26.56
C GLN A 31 -11.45 3.84 25.87
N ALA A 32 -10.51 3.08 25.28
CA ALA A 32 -9.37 3.66 24.57
C ALA A 32 -9.81 4.55 23.39
N VAL A 33 -10.83 4.15 22.65
CA VAL A 33 -11.42 4.94 21.55
C VAL A 33 -12.03 6.24 22.06
N ILE A 34 -12.76 6.21 23.19
CA ILE A 34 -13.35 7.41 23.80
C ILE A 34 -12.25 8.40 24.23
N GLU A 35 -11.20 7.91 24.89
CA GLU A 35 -10.08 8.76 25.31
C GLU A 35 -9.33 9.34 24.10
N TYR A 36 -9.15 8.56 23.04
CA TYR A 36 -8.58 9.05 21.78
C TYR A 36 -9.41 10.21 21.21
N PHE A 37 -10.74 10.09 21.13
CA PHE A 37 -11.60 11.16 20.61
C PHE A 37 -11.61 12.40 21.53
N ARG A 38 -11.52 12.22 22.85
CA ARG A 38 -11.37 13.33 23.78
C ARG A 38 -10.06 14.10 23.54
N GLY A 39 -8.94 13.37 23.39
CA GLY A 39 -7.65 13.95 23.06
C GLY A 39 -7.66 14.70 21.73
N LEU A 40 -8.25 14.09 20.70
CA LEU A 40 -8.41 14.72 19.39
C LEU A 40 -9.23 16.01 19.46
N LEU A 41 -10.35 16.00 20.23
CA LEU A 41 -11.18 17.19 20.43
C LEU A 41 -10.42 18.34 21.09
N LEU A 42 -9.59 18.03 22.11
CA LEU A 42 -8.76 19.03 22.81
C LEU A 42 -7.70 19.60 21.87
N THR A 43 -7.10 18.76 21.01
CA THR A 43 -6.14 19.19 20.00
C THR A 43 -6.78 20.11 18.95
N LEU A 44 -7.94 19.74 18.42
CA LEU A 44 -8.68 20.57 17.46
C LEU A 44 -9.14 21.90 18.06
N LYS A 45 -9.37 21.96 19.36
CA LYS A 45 -9.68 23.21 20.10
C LYS A 45 -8.44 24.05 20.41
N GLY A 46 -7.23 23.55 20.11
CA GLY A 46 -5.98 24.24 20.45
C GLY A 46 -5.67 24.29 21.94
N THR A 47 -6.29 23.42 22.76
CA THR A 47 -6.13 23.38 24.21
C THR A 47 -5.27 22.21 24.69
N SER A 48 -4.82 21.34 23.78
CA SER A 48 -3.91 20.24 24.11
C SER A 48 -2.46 20.74 24.15
N SER A 49 -1.71 20.25 25.15
CA SER A 49 -0.26 20.41 25.21
C SER A 49 0.51 19.38 24.38
N GLU A 50 -0.17 18.38 23.89
CA GLU A 50 0.42 17.31 23.09
C GLU A 50 0.31 17.62 21.60
N ALA A 51 1.40 17.41 20.85
CA ALA A 51 1.40 17.54 19.40
C ALA A 51 0.76 16.28 18.79
N VAL A 52 -0.42 16.43 18.20
CA VAL A 52 -1.07 15.37 17.42
C VAL A 52 -0.84 15.62 15.93
N SER A 53 -0.29 14.64 15.26
CA SER A 53 -0.16 14.66 13.80
C SER A 53 -1.40 14.04 13.17
N VAL A 54 -2.08 14.80 12.33
CA VAL A 54 -3.21 14.31 11.54
C VAL A 54 -2.78 14.27 10.07
N SER A 55 -2.95 13.13 9.42
CA SER A 55 -2.65 12.97 8.01
C SER A 55 -3.85 12.43 7.24
N VAL A 56 -3.89 12.72 5.94
CA VAL A 56 -4.91 12.16 5.05
C VAL A 56 -4.49 10.73 4.69
N LYS A 57 -5.37 9.76 4.94
CA LYS A 57 -5.22 8.41 4.43
C LYS A 57 -5.63 8.42 2.96
N TRP A 58 -4.67 8.23 2.07
CA TRP A 58 -4.92 8.06 0.65
C TRP A 58 -5.55 6.69 0.40
N ASP A 59 -6.54 6.65 -0.46
CA ASP A 59 -7.23 5.44 -0.88
C ASP A 59 -7.13 5.30 -2.39
N GLY A 60 -6.75 4.13 -2.86
CA GLY A 60 -6.54 3.85 -4.26
C GLY A 60 -7.02 2.46 -4.69
N SER A 61 -7.04 2.21 -5.99
CA SER A 61 -7.43 0.92 -6.57
C SER A 61 -6.77 0.73 -7.95
N PRO A 62 -6.28 -0.49 -8.25
CA PRO A 62 -6.23 -1.68 -7.39
C PRO A 62 -5.14 -1.61 -6.32
N ALA A 63 -5.28 -2.44 -5.28
CA ALA A 63 -4.17 -2.71 -4.40
C ALA A 63 -3.07 -3.46 -5.16
N LEU A 64 -1.83 -2.96 -5.06
CA LEU A 64 -0.64 -3.48 -5.71
C LEU A 64 0.32 -4.07 -4.71
N ILE A 65 0.90 -5.20 -5.09
CA ILE A 65 2.04 -5.80 -4.40
C ILE A 65 3.18 -5.81 -5.41
N CYS A 66 4.30 -5.22 -5.06
CA CYS A 66 5.45 -5.17 -5.95
C CYS A 66 6.77 -5.19 -5.19
N GLY A 67 7.82 -5.52 -5.90
CA GLY A 67 9.16 -5.53 -5.33
C GLY A 67 10.06 -6.56 -5.97
N THR A 68 11.16 -6.87 -5.29
CA THR A 68 12.14 -7.84 -5.75
C THR A 68 11.87 -9.18 -5.10
N HIS A 69 11.67 -10.22 -5.93
CA HIS A 69 11.49 -11.58 -5.45
C HIS A 69 12.74 -12.06 -4.70
N PRO A 70 12.64 -12.53 -3.46
CA PRO A 70 13.80 -12.81 -2.61
C PRO A 70 14.75 -13.86 -3.20
N GLU A 71 14.22 -14.91 -3.84
CA GLU A 71 15.05 -15.99 -4.38
C GLU A 71 15.58 -15.71 -5.78
N THR A 72 14.77 -15.08 -6.63
CA THR A 72 15.11 -14.91 -8.05
C THR A 72 15.73 -13.57 -8.37
N GLY A 73 15.66 -12.59 -7.46
CA GLY A 73 16.10 -11.22 -7.69
C GLY A 73 15.30 -10.48 -8.77
N LYS A 74 14.22 -11.06 -9.29
CA LYS A 74 13.41 -10.45 -10.35
C LYS A 74 12.37 -9.53 -9.76
N PHE A 75 12.26 -8.33 -10.31
CA PHE A 75 11.17 -7.41 -9.97
C PHE A 75 9.83 -7.92 -10.51
N PHE A 76 8.77 -7.81 -9.71
CA PHE A 76 7.42 -8.21 -10.07
C PHE A 76 6.38 -7.18 -9.64
N VAL A 77 5.20 -7.28 -10.25
CA VAL A 77 3.97 -6.65 -9.80
C VAL A 77 2.86 -7.67 -9.72
N ALA A 78 1.99 -7.52 -8.73
CA ALA A 78 0.82 -8.36 -8.52
C ALA A 78 -0.32 -7.56 -7.92
N THR A 79 -1.52 -8.09 -7.96
CA THR A 79 -2.67 -7.61 -7.18
C THR A 79 -2.90 -8.53 -5.98
N LYS A 80 -3.99 -8.35 -5.23
CA LYS A 80 -4.40 -9.29 -4.17
C LYS A 80 -4.50 -10.73 -4.64
N SER A 81 -4.58 -10.98 -5.96
CA SER A 81 -4.53 -12.34 -6.54
C SER A 81 -3.20 -13.07 -6.33
N ALA A 82 -2.15 -12.38 -5.89
CA ALA A 82 -0.91 -13.02 -5.44
C ALA A 82 -1.11 -13.93 -4.22
N PHE A 83 -2.16 -13.70 -3.43
CA PHE A 83 -2.52 -14.49 -2.26
C PHE A 83 -3.57 -15.58 -2.54
N ALA A 84 -3.97 -15.74 -3.78
CA ALA A 84 -4.94 -16.77 -4.17
C ALA A 84 -4.26 -18.14 -4.28
N GLN A 85 -5.03 -19.22 -4.20
CA GLN A 85 -4.53 -20.58 -4.38
C GLN A 85 -3.75 -20.77 -5.68
N ASN A 86 -4.14 -20.05 -6.76
CA ASN A 86 -3.39 -19.95 -8.00
C ASN A 86 -2.82 -18.52 -8.08
N ALA A 87 -1.71 -18.28 -7.41
CA ALA A 87 -1.10 -16.97 -7.31
C ALA A 87 -0.74 -16.38 -8.68
N LYS A 88 -1.16 -15.13 -8.91
CA LYS A 88 -0.88 -14.39 -10.14
C LYS A 88 0.21 -13.35 -9.90
N VAL A 89 1.44 -13.74 -10.18
CA VAL A 89 2.63 -12.87 -10.07
C VAL A 89 3.15 -12.55 -11.45
N ASN A 90 3.46 -11.28 -11.74
CA ASN A 90 3.79 -10.83 -13.07
C ASN A 90 5.21 -10.25 -13.10
N TYR A 91 6.12 -10.93 -13.78
CA TYR A 91 7.51 -10.50 -14.01
C TYR A 91 7.69 -9.85 -15.38
N THR A 92 6.79 -10.20 -16.32
CA THR A 92 6.85 -9.78 -17.71
C THR A 92 5.50 -9.29 -18.23
N LYS A 93 5.51 -8.59 -19.36
CA LYS A 93 4.29 -8.22 -20.09
C LYS A 93 3.43 -9.45 -20.44
N LYS A 94 4.07 -10.58 -20.78
CA LYS A 94 3.38 -11.82 -21.12
C LYS A 94 2.60 -12.37 -19.92
N ASP A 95 3.20 -12.32 -18.72
CA ASP A 95 2.54 -12.77 -17.50
C ASP A 95 1.30 -11.92 -17.21
N ILE A 96 1.40 -10.59 -17.38
CA ILE A 96 0.26 -9.69 -17.20
C ILE A 96 -0.86 -10.03 -18.19
N ALA A 97 -0.53 -10.21 -19.46
CA ALA A 97 -1.53 -10.56 -20.47
C ALA A 97 -2.23 -11.89 -20.18
N ASN A 98 -1.49 -12.89 -19.71
CA ASN A 98 -2.02 -14.21 -19.35
C ASN A 98 -2.90 -14.16 -18.08
N ASN A 99 -2.49 -13.38 -17.07
CA ASN A 99 -3.12 -13.37 -15.75
C ASN A 99 -4.28 -12.38 -15.66
N HIS A 100 -4.20 -11.26 -16.39
CA HIS A 100 -5.11 -10.11 -16.22
C HIS A 100 -5.69 -9.58 -17.53
N GLY A 101 -5.28 -10.15 -18.67
CA GLY A 101 -5.70 -9.65 -19.98
C GLY A 101 -4.93 -8.40 -20.42
N THR A 102 -5.48 -7.73 -21.45
CA THR A 102 -4.89 -6.52 -22.06
C THR A 102 -5.80 -5.30 -21.92
N ASP A 103 -6.83 -5.40 -21.09
CA ASP A 103 -7.78 -4.36 -20.78
C ASP A 103 -7.20 -3.30 -19.82
N ASP A 104 -8.06 -2.47 -19.24
CA ASP A 104 -7.66 -1.37 -18.34
C ASP A 104 -6.74 -1.83 -17.21
N LEU A 105 -7.07 -2.93 -16.52
CA LEU A 105 -6.25 -3.46 -15.43
C LEU A 105 -4.88 -3.93 -15.95
N GLY A 106 -4.86 -4.68 -17.06
CA GLY A 106 -3.62 -5.14 -17.67
C GLY A 106 -2.70 -4.00 -18.08
N GLN A 107 -3.25 -2.91 -18.65
CA GLN A 107 -2.49 -1.71 -19.02
C GLN A 107 -1.92 -1.00 -17.79
N LYS A 108 -2.70 -0.82 -16.74
CA LYS A 108 -2.25 -0.24 -15.46
C LYS A 108 -1.10 -1.05 -14.86
N LEU A 109 -1.25 -2.37 -14.77
CA LEU A 109 -0.20 -3.26 -14.25
C LEU A 109 1.07 -3.21 -15.11
N LEU A 110 0.94 -3.10 -16.43
CA LEU A 110 2.09 -2.97 -17.32
C LEU A 110 2.86 -1.68 -17.05
N LYS A 111 2.17 -0.55 -16.89
CA LYS A 111 2.81 0.73 -16.51
C LYS A 111 3.49 0.61 -15.16
N CYS A 112 2.83 0.00 -14.17
CA CYS A 112 3.44 -0.26 -12.87
C CYS A 112 4.71 -1.12 -12.99
N LEU A 113 4.68 -2.21 -13.74
CA LEU A 113 5.84 -3.08 -13.96
C LEU A 113 7.03 -2.34 -14.57
N VAL A 114 6.76 -1.47 -15.57
CA VAL A 114 7.81 -0.71 -16.28
C VAL A 114 8.40 0.38 -15.41
N HIS A 115 7.57 1.14 -14.70
CA HIS A 115 8.01 2.35 -14.00
C HIS A 115 8.48 2.08 -12.59
N LEU A 116 7.79 1.21 -11.82
CA LEU A 116 8.19 0.88 -10.44
C LEU A 116 9.47 0.05 -10.38
N ARG A 117 9.77 -0.75 -11.41
CA ARG A 117 11.07 -1.47 -11.52
C ARG A 117 12.28 -0.52 -11.41
N LYS A 118 12.14 0.70 -11.90
CA LYS A 118 13.23 1.71 -11.88
C LYS A 118 13.53 2.24 -10.47
N LEU A 119 12.62 2.05 -9.51
CA LEU A 119 12.79 2.48 -8.12
C LEU A 119 13.71 1.55 -7.33
N ASN A 120 14.10 0.41 -7.89
CA ASN A 120 14.96 -0.59 -7.25
C ASN A 120 14.49 -0.96 -5.83
N ILE A 121 13.19 -1.20 -5.68
CA ILE A 121 12.58 -1.55 -4.39
C ILE A 121 13.17 -2.85 -3.87
N GLN A 122 13.83 -2.77 -2.73
CA GLN A 122 14.35 -3.93 -2.02
C GLN A 122 13.25 -4.55 -1.15
N GLY A 123 13.10 -5.87 -1.24
CA GLY A 123 11.98 -6.56 -0.59
C GLY A 123 10.65 -6.37 -1.35
N VAL A 124 9.56 -6.61 -0.64
CA VAL A 124 8.20 -6.57 -1.18
C VAL A 124 7.39 -5.52 -0.43
N VAL A 125 6.68 -4.69 -1.16
CA VAL A 125 5.82 -3.65 -0.61
C VAL A 125 4.40 -3.79 -1.14
N GLN A 126 3.44 -3.38 -0.33
CA GLN A 126 2.04 -3.25 -0.72
C GLN A 126 1.63 -1.78 -0.70
N GLY A 127 0.83 -1.40 -1.68
CA GLY A 127 0.28 -0.05 -1.78
C GLY A 127 -0.96 -0.03 -2.67
N ASP A 128 -1.53 1.15 -2.81
CA ASP A 128 -2.71 1.37 -3.65
C ASP A 128 -2.34 2.26 -4.83
N LEU A 129 -2.76 1.86 -6.03
CA LEU A 129 -2.57 2.65 -7.23
C LEU A 129 -3.52 3.86 -7.19
N LEU A 130 -2.96 5.05 -7.29
CA LEU A 130 -3.72 6.31 -7.34
C LEU A 130 -4.05 6.70 -8.77
N PHE A 131 -3.07 6.67 -9.65
CA PHE A 131 -3.24 7.02 -11.06
C PHE A 131 -2.15 6.40 -11.94
N VAL A 132 -2.43 6.36 -13.23
CA VAL A 132 -1.47 6.27 -14.32
C VAL A 132 -1.62 7.52 -15.20
N ASP A 133 -0.60 7.90 -15.95
CA ASP A 133 -0.54 9.17 -16.69
C ASP A 133 -1.74 9.44 -17.61
N ASP A 134 -2.33 8.41 -18.22
CA ASP A 134 -3.51 8.52 -19.05
C ASP A 134 -4.85 8.53 -18.31
N SER A 135 -4.84 8.31 -16.98
CA SER A 135 -6.04 8.42 -16.13
C SER A 135 -6.22 9.80 -15.49
N ILE A 136 -5.27 10.71 -15.72
CA ILE A 136 -5.31 12.08 -15.20
C ILE A 136 -6.23 12.94 -16.06
N VAL A 137 -7.09 13.71 -15.41
CA VAL A 137 -7.99 14.66 -16.07
C VAL A 137 -7.76 16.07 -15.52
N ARG A 138 -7.64 17.06 -16.42
CA ARG A 138 -7.56 18.47 -16.01
C ARG A 138 -8.94 19.07 -15.88
N LYS A 139 -9.21 19.72 -14.76
CA LYS A 139 -10.46 20.40 -14.47
C LYS A 139 -10.19 21.80 -13.90
N ASN A 140 -11.13 22.72 -14.12
CA ASN A 140 -11.07 24.06 -13.52
C ASN A 140 -12.08 24.13 -12.38
N PHE A 141 -11.62 24.53 -11.20
CA PHE A 141 -12.47 24.81 -10.06
C PHE A 141 -12.31 26.28 -9.64
N ASN A 142 -13.36 27.04 -9.75
CA ASN A 142 -13.38 28.48 -9.40
C ASN A 142 -12.25 29.31 -10.07
N GLY A 143 -11.97 29.02 -11.34
CA GLY A 143 -10.92 29.71 -12.08
C GLY A 143 -9.51 29.17 -11.90
N VAL A 144 -9.30 28.19 -11.03
CA VAL A 144 -7.99 27.57 -10.78
C VAL A 144 -7.90 26.21 -11.48
N PRO A 145 -6.90 26.01 -12.37
CA PRO A 145 -6.67 24.72 -13.00
C PRO A 145 -6.21 23.65 -11.99
N HIS A 146 -6.78 22.48 -12.08
CA HIS A 146 -6.45 21.33 -11.23
C HIS A 146 -6.19 20.08 -12.05
N ILE A 147 -5.25 19.29 -11.59
CA ILE A 147 -5.06 17.90 -12.00
C ILE A 147 -5.97 17.05 -11.12
N THR A 148 -6.80 16.22 -11.75
CA THR A 148 -7.71 15.31 -11.04
C THR A 148 -7.50 13.87 -11.44
N PHE A 149 -7.68 12.97 -10.49
CA PHE A 149 -7.69 11.51 -10.70
C PHE A 149 -8.63 10.84 -9.71
N THR A 150 -9.27 9.76 -10.15
CA THR A 150 -10.31 9.04 -9.39
C THR A 150 -9.93 7.56 -9.36
N PRO A 151 -9.07 7.16 -8.41
CA PRO A 151 -8.64 5.75 -8.34
C PRO A 151 -9.75 4.79 -7.92
N ASN A 152 -10.70 5.28 -7.14
CA ASN A 152 -11.81 4.50 -6.60
C ASN A 152 -13.10 5.33 -6.66
N THR A 153 -13.72 5.66 -5.55
CA THR A 153 -14.92 6.51 -5.45
C THR A 153 -14.56 7.97 -5.18
N ILE A 154 -13.39 8.21 -4.58
CA ILE A 154 -12.91 9.54 -4.23
C ILE A 154 -12.15 10.15 -5.41
N THR A 155 -12.52 11.39 -5.77
CA THR A 155 -11.75 12.19 -6.72
C THR A 155 -10.79 13.10 -5.96
N TYR A 156 -9.51 12.94 -6.24
CA TYR A 156 -8.47 13.84 -5.77
C TYR A 156 -8.30 14.97 -6.77
N ALA A 157 -8.18 16.20 -6.27
CA ALA A 157 -7.95 17.39 -7.07
C ALA A 157 -6.76 18.16 -6.48
N VAL A 158 -5.77 18.43 -7.30
CA VAL A 158 -4.53 19.11 -6.88
C VAL A 158 -4.33 20.32 -7.79
N PRO A 159 -4.10 21.54 -7.26
CA PRO A 159 -3.78 22.70 -8.08
C PRO A 159 -2.57 22.42 -8.98
N GLU A 160 -2.72 22.68 -10.29
CA GLU A 160 -1.71 22.34 -11.32
C GLU A 160 -0.39 23.07 -11.10
N ASP A 161 -0.44 24.29 -10.59
CA ASP A 161 0.71 25.16 -10.30
C ASP A 161 1.41 24.86 -8.96
N SER A 162 0.86 23.96 -8.13
CA SER A 162 1.48 23.53 -6.89
C SER A 162 2.69 22.61 -7.13
N ASP A 163 3.58 22.49 -6.14
CA ASP A 163 4.72 21.57 -6.22
C ASP A 163 4.30 20.12 -6.45
N ILE A 164 3.24 19.68 -5.77
CA ILE A 164 2.67 18.34 -5.94
C ILE A 164 2.00 18.22 -7.31
N GLY A 165 1.29 19.25 -7.78
CA GLY A 165 0.67 19.26 -9.12
C GLY A 165 1.70 19.05 -10.22
N ARG A 166 2.83 19.76 -10.18
CA ARG A 166 3.93 19.59 -11.12
C ARG A 166 4.55 18.19 -11.06
N GLN A 167 4.68 17.61 -9.86
CA GLN A 167 5.18 16.25 -9.71
C GLN A 167 4.23 15.21 -10.29
N ILE A 168 2.92 15.35 -10.04
CA ILE A 168 1.88 14.46 -10.59
C ILE A 168 1.86 14.56 -12.13
N ASP A 169 1.95 15.77 -12.68
CA ASP A 169 1.94 15.97 -14.13
C ASP A 169 3.13 15.31 -14.84
N ALA A 170 4.28 15.31 -14.21
CA ALA A 170 5.48 14.66 -14.71
C ALA A 170 5.50 13.13 -14.50
N ALA A 171 4.69 12.62 -13.57
CA ALA A 171 4.71 11.22 -13.16
C ALA A 171 3.99 10.31 -14.18
N LYS A 172 4.48 9.09 -14.33
CA LYS A 172 3.85 8.04 -15.15
C LYS A 172 2.92 7.14 -14.36
N VAL A 173 3.18 7.02 -13.06
CA VAL A 173 2.41 6.21 -12.11
C VAL A 173 2.43 6.91 -10.75
N GLY A 174 1.28 7.01 -10.11
CA GLY A 174 1.16 7.43 -8.72
C GLY A 174 0.71 6.24 -7.86
N ILE A 175 1.47 5.94 -6.83
CA ILE A 175 1.17 4.87 -5.87
C ILE A 175 1.46 5.34 -4.45
N ILE A 176 0.62 4.96 -3.51
CA ILE A 176 0.87 5.14 -2.09
C ILE A 176 1.20 3.78 -1.46
N PHE A 177 2.42 3.65 -0.94
CA PHE A 177 2.83 2.46 -0.20
C PHE A 177 2.43 2.61 1.27
N HIS A 178 1.84 1.59 1.84
CA HIS A 178 1.38 1.60 3.24
C HIS A 178 1.84 0.36 4.02
N THR A 179 2.39 -0.65 3.36
CA THR A 179 2.91 -1.84 4.04
C THR A 179 4.20 -2.28 3.38
N CYS A 180 5.24 -2.49 4.18
CA CYS A 180 6.48 -3.12 3.75
C CYS A 180 6.45 -4.57 4.25
N LEU A 181 6.43 -5.51 3.32
CA LEU A 181 6.54 -6.93 3.59
C LEU A 181 8.03 -7.25 3.64
N LEU A 182 8.68 -7.00 4.78
CA LEU A 182 10.09 -7.32 4.95
C LEU A 182 10.26 -8.83 5.01
N TYR A 183 11.02 -9.36 4.06
CA TYR A 183 11.56 -10.71 4.17
C TYR A 183 12.71 -10.65 5.19
N THR A 184 12.41 -11.00 6.42
CA THR A 184 13.45 -11.34 7.38
C THR A 184 13.79 -12.81 7.14
N SER A 185 14.93 -13.06 6.47
CA SER A 185 15.59 -14.35 6.58
C SER A 185 15.68 -14.71 8.08
N PRO A 186 15.25 -15.91 8.52
CA PRO A 186 15.39 -16.26 9.92
C PRO A 186 16.86 -16.02 10.32
N SER A 187 17.05 -15.14 11.31
CA SER A 187 18.38 -14.87 11.83
C SER A 187 18.99 -16.19 12.32
N PRO A 188 20.29 -16.44 12.15
CA PRO A 188 20.96 -17.59 12.77
C PRO A 188 20.67 -17.72 14.27
N ARG A 189 20.25 -16.65 14.93
CA ARG A 189 19.80 -16.65 16.33
C ARG A 189 18.43 -17.31 16.53
N ASP A 190 17.53 -17.23 15.54
CA ASP A 190 16.19 -17.83 15.63
C ASP A 190 16.23 -19.34 15.46
N LEU A 191 17.27 -19.86 14.82
CA LEU A 191 17.54 -21.31 14.69
C LEU A 191 18.16 -21.93 15.95
N SER A 192 18.69 -21.12 16.87
CA SER A 192 19.37 -21.62 18.09
C SER A 192 18.43 -21.87 19.28
N THR A 193 17.18 -21.38 19.22
CA THR A 193 16.22 -21.50 20.33
C THR A 193 15.32 -22.74 20.26
N SER A 194 15.40 -23.54 19.19
CA SER A 194 14.57 -24.74 19.03
C SER A 194 15.22 -26.06 19.50
N ARG A 195 16.38 -26.00 20.16
CA ARG A 195 17.02 -27.18 20.78
C ARG A 195 17.17 -26.98 22.28
N MET A 196 16.10 -27.17 23.04
CA MET A 196 16.21 -27.62 24.41
C MET A 196 16.24 -29.14 24.39
N PRO A 197 17.31 -29.80 24.92
CA PRO A 197 17.27 -31.23 25.16
C PRO A 197 16.28 -31.50 26.27
N SER A 198 15.32 -32.39 26.02
CA SER A 198 14.52 -32.98 27.08
C SER A 198 15.49 -33.76 28.00
N SER A 199 15.73 -33.27 29.17
CA SER A 199 16.38 -34.03 30.23
C SER A 199 15.40 -35.05 30.78
N ALA A 200 15.84 -36.26 30.84
CA ALA A 200 15.23 -37.41 31.48
C ALA A 200 14.83 -37.19 32.94
#